data_09e2c0510151ebbbd887e53c6457e21b
#
_entry.id   09e2c0510151ebbbd887e53c6457e21b
#
_cell.length_a   1.000
_cell.length_b   1.000
_cell.length_c   1.000
_cell.angle_alpha   90.00
_cell.angle_beta   90.00
_cell.angle_gamma   90.00
#
_symmetry.space_group_name_H-M   'P 1'
#
loop_
_entity.id
_entity.type
_entity.pdbx_description
1 polymer ?
#
loop_
_entity_poly.entity_id
_entity_poly.type
_entity_poly.pdbx_seq_one_letter_code
_entity_poly.pdbx_strand_id
1 'polypeptide(L)'
;MKPFILVVALISAFVLSANAADTFKVDPVHTFVLFSVQYLGIANTYGRFNDISGIVVFDKENPSKSSVELSVPVESLDTHNSIRDKSLKSPDFFDAKQFPTMTFKSTRVEGSGDTLKVSGDLMIHGVTKPLTVDFKKGGEGKGVFGEMRGGGETHFTIRRSDFGMNFEQGEVADEVNIIVSLEGVKK
;
A
#
# COMPACT_ATOMS: atom_id res chain seq x y z
N MET A 1 76.79 3.55 3.57
CA MET A 1 75.55 2.70 3.35
C MET A 1 74.42 3.35 4.11
N LYS A 2 73.40 3.91 3.40
CA LYS A 2 72.21 4.51 4.02
C LYS A 2 71.07 3.48 3.99
N PRO A 3 70.37 3.23 5.10
CA PRO A 3 69.28 2.29 5.07
C PRO A 3 68.00 2.91 4.40
N PHE A 4 67.44 2.17 3.46
CA PHE A 4 66.19 2.48 2.79
C PHE A 4 65.01 1.98 3.70
N ILE A 5 64.25 2.90 4.28
CA ILE A 5 63.08 2.54 5.07
C ILE A 5 61.92 2.41 4.10
N LEU A 6 61.46 1.17 3.93
CA LEU A 6 60.26 0.84 3.15
C LEU A 6 59.02 1.08 4.02
N VAL A 7 58.28 2.16 3.75
CA VAL A 7 56.98 2.43 4.39
C VAL A 7 55.89 1.67 3.63
N VAL A 8 55.43 0.57 4.22
CA VAL A 8 54.27 -0.16 3.71
C VAL A 8 53.01 0.53 4.21
N ALA A 9 52.34 1.29 3.33
CA ALA A 9 51.05 1.88 3.63
C ALA A 9 49.95 0.78 3.57
N LEU A 10 49.41 0.40 4.74
CA LEU A 10 48.26 -0.51 4.85
C LEU A 10 47.01 0.26 4.45
N ILE A 11 46.54 0.06 3.24
CA ILE A 11 45.21 0.57 2.80
C ILE A 11 44.16 -0.36 3.37
N SER A 12 43.54 0.05 4.48
CA SER A 12 42.34 -0.62 5.02
C SER A 12 41.15 -0.35 4.09
N ALA A 13 40.78 -1.31 3.25
CA ALA A 13 39.57 -1.26 2.50
C ALA A 13 38.38 -1.41 3.46
N PHE A 14 37.68 -0.30 3.75
CA PHE A 14 36.40 -0.32 4.42
C PHE A 14 35.39 -0.93 3.44
N VAL A 15 35.04 -2.19 3.65
CA VAL A 15 33.90 -2.82 2.97
C VAL A 15 32.64 -2.26 3.61
N LEU A 16 32.03 -1.25 2.98
CA LEU A 16 30.68 -0.82 3.29
C LEU A 16 29.76 -1.96 2.89
N SER A 17 29.32 -2.75 3.86
CA SER A 17 28.21 -3.68 3.66
C SER A 17 26.97 -2.84 3.36
N ALA A 18 26.62 -2.68 2.08
CA ALA A 18 25.32 -2.16 1.71
C ALA A 18 24.28 -3.18 2.19
N ASN A 19 23.50 -2.82 3.21
CA ASN A 19 22.33 -3.60 3.58
C ASN A 19 21.39 -3.60 2.37
N ALA A 20 21.08 -4.80 1.86
CA ALA A 20 20.12 -4.94 0.79
C ALA A 20 18.72 -4.59 1.33
N ALA A 21 17.90 -3.93 0.51
CA ALA A 21 16.52 -3.65 0.85
C ALA A 21 15.77 -4.96 1.13
N ASP A 22 14.96 -4.95 2.17
CA ASP A 22 14.11 -6.08 2.54
C ASP A 22 12.91 -6.18 1.60
N THR A 23 12.60 -7.38 1.14
CA THR A 23 11.42 -7.63 0.29
C THR A 23 10.38 -8.40 1.08
N PHE A 24 9.18 -7.85 1.15
CA PHE A 24 8.03 -8.45 1.82
C PHE A 24 6.97 -8.81 0.77
N LYS A 25 6.43 -10.02 0.87
CA LYS A 25 5.20 -10.40 0.17
C LYS A 25 4.02 -10.08 1.06
N VAL A 26 3.04 -9.35 0.53
CA VAL A 26 1.80 -9.03 1.26
C VAL A 26 1.12 -10.30 1.74
N ASP A 27 0.75 -10.33 3.02
CA ASP A 27 -0.03 -11.40 3.64
C ASP A 27 -1.52 -11.01 3.60
N PRO A 28 -2.34 -11.65 2.76
CA PRO A 28 -3.75 -11.30 2.63
C PRO A 28 -4.58 -11.62 3.88
N VAL A 29 -4.07 -12.49 4.77
CA VAL A 29 -4.78 -12.87 6.00
C VAL A 29 -4.73 -11.74 7.04
N HIS A 30 -3.62 -10.99 7.09
CA HIS A 30 -3.38 -9.93 8.07
C HIS A 30 -3.37 -8.52 7.45
N THR A 31 -3.74 -8.41 6.16
CA THR A 31 -3.84 -7.12 5.47
C THR A 31 -5.31 -6.78 5.24
N PHE A 32 -5.68 -5.51 5.49
CA PHE A 32 -7.04 -5.04 5.36
C PHE A 32 -7.09 -3.81 4.46
N VAL A 33 -8.05 -3.81 3.52
CA VAL A 33 -8.46 -2.63 2.74
C VAL A 33 -9.90 -2.33 3.11
N LEU A 34 -10.10 -1.34 3.99
CA LEU A 34 -11.39 -0.93 4.49
C LEU A 34 -11.81 0.38 3.85
N PHE A 35 -13.09 0.58 3.68
CA PHE A 35 -13.63 1.87 3.24
C PHE A 35 -14.91 2.23 3.98
N SER A 36 -15.19 3.52 4.01
CA SER A 36 -16.49 4.04 4.44
C SER A 36 -16.95 5.20 3.56
N VAL A 37 -18.23 5.27 3.33
CA VAL A 37 -18.90 6.33 2.56
C VAL A 37 -20.18 6.74 3.27
N GLN A 38 -20.47 8.04 3.32
CA GLN A 38 -21.72 8.54 3.89
C GLN A 38 -22.88 8.27 2.94
N TYR A 39 -23.99 7.73 3.49
CA TYR A 39 -25.21 7.46 2.75
C TYR A 39 -26.34 8.37 3.25
N LEU A 40 -27.03 9.06 2.34
CA LEU A 40 -28.11 10.03 2.58
C LEU A 40 -27.75 11.15 3.59
N GLY A 41 -26.46 11.41 3.82
CA GLY A 41 -26.02 12.35 4.86
C GLY A 41 -26.31 11.89 6.30
N ILE A 42 -26.78 10.66 6.50
CA ILE A 42 -27.25 10.15 7.80
C ILE A 42 -26.16 9.38 8.53
N ALA A 43 -25.55 8.38 7.87
CA ALA A 43 -24.57 7.51 8.51
C ALA A 43 -23.55 6.96 7.49
N ASN A 44 -22.42 6.50 7.99
CA ASN A 44 -21.44 5.82 7.16
C ASN A 44 -21.84 4.37 6.90
N THR A 45 -21.76 3.97 5.63
CA THR A 45 -21.74 2.58 5.22
C THR A 45 -20.29 2.14 5.12
N TYR A 46 -19.98 0.97 5.68
CA TYR A 46 -18.64 0.39 5.69
C TYR A 46 -18.56 -0.81 4.76
N GLY A 47 -17.40 -1.02 4.21
CA GLY A 47 -17.07 -2.21 3.42
C GLY A 47 -15.59 -2.49 3.43
N ARG A 48 -15.22 -3.60 2.81
CA ARG A 48 -13.83 -4.03 2.67
C ARG A 48 -13.63 -4.79 1.37
N PHE A 49 -12.37 -4.97 1.00
CA PHE A 49 -11.94 -5.93 0.00
C PHE A 49 -11.23 -7.08 0.73
N ASN A 50 -11.68 -8.31 0.51
CA ASN A 50 -11.21 -9.50 1.21
C ASN A 50 -9.90 -10.05 0.63
N ASP A 51 -9.57 -9.69 -0.62
CA ASP A 51 -8.34 -10.13 -1.29
C ASP A 51 -7.44 -8.93 -1.60
N ILE A 52 -6.18 -9.10 -1.29
CA ILE A 52 -5.10 -8.18 -1.65
C ILE A 52 -3.82 -8.97 -1.86
N SER A 53 -3.04 -8.56 -2.84
CA SER A 53 -1.72 -9.10 -3.09
C SER A 53 -0.73 -7.98 -3.39
N GLY A 54 0.56 -8.27 -3.26
CA GLY A 54 1.57 -7.28 -3.61
C GLY A 54 2.94 -7.59 -3.05
N ILE A 55 3.85 -6.66 -3.35
CA ILE A 55 5.24 -6.68 -2.89
C ILE A 55 5.58 -5.32 -2.33
N VAL A 56 6.24 -5.32 -1.18
CA VAL A 56 6.87 -4.15 -0.58
C VAL A 56 8.36 -4.39 -0.54
N VAL A 57 9.13 -3.50 -1.14
CA VAL A 57 10.58 -3.42 -0.97
C VAL A 57 10.84 -2.29 0.01
N PHE A 58 11.53 -2.57 1.09
CA PHE A 58 11.80 -1.58 2.13
C PHE A 58 13.30 -1.47 2.42
N ASP A 59 13.87 -0.32 2.11
CA ASP A 59 15.24 0.05 2.45
C ASP A 59 15.21 0.99 3.67
N LYS A 60 15.66 0.47 4.82
CA LYS A 60 15.65 1.18 6.10
C LYS A 60 16.62 2.37 6.13
N GLU A 61 17.74 2.24 5.42
CA GLU A 61 18.78 3.25 5.39
C GLU A 61 18.49 4.32 4.35
N ASN A 62 17.84 3.92 3.24
CA ASN A 62 17.50 4.82 2.15
C ASN A 62 16.05 4.61 1.68
N PRO A 63 15.05 5.22 2.35
CA PRO A 63 13.65 5.06 1.98
C PRO A 63 13.33 5.36 0.51
N SER A 64 14.13 6.19 -0.17
CA SER A 64 13.91 6.48 -1.59
C SER A 64 14.13 5.29 -2.53
N LYS A 65 14.76 4.22 -2.04
CA LYS A 65 14.91 2.94 -2.74
C LYS A 65 13.78 1.96 -2.42
N SER A 66 12.87 2.33 -1.54
CA SER A 66 11.70 1.53 -1.21
C SER A 66 10.64 1.63 -2.31
N SER A 67 9.83 0.59 -2.43
CA SER A 67 8.70 0.57 -3.37
C SER A 67 7.55 -0.28 -2.83
N VAL A 68 6.34 0.04 -3.32
CA VAL A 68 5.11 -0.67 -2.97
C VAL A 68 4.33 -0.93 -4.27
N GLU A 69 3.97 -2.18 -4.51
CA GLU A 69 3.05 -2.57 -5.57
C GLU A 69 1.94 -3.43 -4.97
N LEU A 70 0.69 -2.98 -5.11
CA LEU A 70 -0.51 -3.63 -4.56
C LEU A 70 -1.52 -3.89 -5.67
N SER A 71 -2.25 -4.97 -5.53
CA SER A 71 -3.34 -5.37 -6.42
C SER A 71 -4.50 -5.90 -5.59
N VAL A 72 -5.70 -5.35 -5.83
CA VAL A 72 -6.94 -5.64 -5.09
C VAL A 72 -8.01 -6.05 -6.09
N PRO A 73 -8.43 -7.32 -6.12
CA PRO A 73 -9.54 -7.77 -6.96
C PRO A 73 -10.87 -7.13 -6.51
N VAL A 74 -11.58 -6.49 -7.44
CA VAL A 74 -12.89 -5.86 -7.15
C VAL A 74 -13.93 -6.88 -6.72
N GLU A 75 -13.86 -8.12 -7.23
CA GLU A 75 -14.76 -9.20 -6.84
C GLU A 75 -14.70 -9.57 -5.34
N SER A 76 -13.60 -9.23 -4.66
CA SER A 76 -13.43 -9.45 -3.22
C SER A 76 -14.18 -8.47 -2.33
N LEU A 77 -14.90 -7.50 -2.92
CA LEU A 77 -15.72 -6.52 -2.21
C LEU A 77 -16.80 -7.18 -1.35
N ASP A 78 -16.89 -6.74 -0.10
CA ASP A 78 -17.84 -7.22 0.90
C ASP A 78 -18.28 -6.06 1.79
N THR A 79 -19.57 -5.75 1.79
CA THR A 79 -20.20 -4.77 2.67
C THR A 79 -21.18 -5.42 3.65
N HIS A 80 -21.09 -6.72 3.83
CA HIS A 80 -22.00 -7.52 4.65
C HIS A 80 -23.48 -7.45 4.17
N ASN A 81 -23.67 -7.19 2.87
CA ASN A 81 -25.00 -7.17 2.22
C ASN A 81 -24.84 -7.54 0.73
N SER A 82 -25.27 -8.74 0.37
CA SER A 82 -25.09 -9.31 -0.97
C SER A 82 -25.78 -8.52 -2.10
N ILE A 83 -26.89 -7.82 -1.80
CA ILE A 83 -27.59 -6.99 -2.79
C ILE A 83 -26.76 -5.74 -3.09
N ARG A 84 -26.24 -5.08 -2.06
CA ARG A 84 -25.36 -3.93 -2.21
C ARG A 84 -24.05 -4.32 -2.88
N ASP A 85 -23.44 -5.44 -2.49
CA ASP A 85 -22.21 -5.94 -3.11
C ASP A 85 -22.38 -6.17 -4.61
N LYS A 86 -23.54 -6.77 -5.00
CA LYS A 86 -23.89 -6.94 -6.41
C LYS A 86 -24.04 -5.60 -7.15
N SER A 87 -24.69 -4.62 -6.52
CA SER A 87 -24.85 -3.28 -7.07
C SER A 87 -23.49 -2.59 -7.23
N LEU A 88 -22.65 -2.62 -6.20
CA LEU A 88 -21.32 -2.00 -6.24
C LEU A 88 -20.40 -2.62 -7.31
N LYS A 89 -20.55 -3.91 -7.62
CA LYS A 89 -19.80 -4.60 -8.68
C LYS A 89 -20.36 -4.37 -10.09
N SER A 90 -21.53 -3.74 -10.22
CA SER A 90 -22.18 -3.46 -11.51
C SER A 90 -21.49 -2.30 -12.26
N PRO A 91 -21.87 -2.07 -13.56
CA PRO A 91 -21.39 -0.96 -14.35
C PRO A 91 -21.70 0.44 -13.78
N ASP A 92 -22.67 0.55 -12.90
CA ASP A 92 -23.03 1.82 -12.25
C ASP A 92 -21.97 2.29 -11.24
N PHE A 93 -21.14 1.35 -10.73
CA PHE A 93 -20.10 1.62 -9.73
C PHE A 93 -18.73 1.13 -10.19
N PHE A 94 -18.26 -0.01 -9.68
CA PHE A 94 -16.90 -0.50 -9.98
C PHE A 94 -16.76 -1.15 -11.36
N ASP A 95 -17.84 -1.61 -11.98
CA ASP A 95 -17.82 -2.41 -13.21
C ASP A 95 -16.76 -3.53 -13.17
N ALA A 96 -16.90 -4.43 -12.22
CA ALA A 96 -15.93 -5.48 -11.94
C ALA A 96 -15.61 -6.37 -13.14
N LYS A 97 -16.53 -6.45 -14.13
CA LYS A 97 -16.30 -7.22 -15.37
C LYS A 97 -15.32 -6.53 -16.29
N GLN A 98 -15.41 -5.21 -16.44
CA GLN A 98 -14.54 -4.42 -17.28
C GLN A 98 -13.24 -4.03 -16.55
N PHE A 99 -13.34 -3.72 -15.27
CA PHE A 99 -12.24 -3.27 -14.41
C PHE A 99 -12.07 -4.20 -13.19
N PRO A 100 -11.58 -5.44 -13.40
CA PRO A 100 -11.59 -6.46 -12.36
C PRO A 100 -10.64 -6.20 -11.20
N THR A 101 -9.73 -5.23 -11.33
CA THR A 101 -8.65 -5.02 -10.37
C THR A 101 -8.37 -3.54 -10.16
N MET A 102 -8.21 -3.15 -8.91
CA MET A 102 -7.61 -1.88 -8.51
C MET A 102 -6.13 -2.10 -8.21
N THR A 103 -5.28 -1.11 -8.52
CA THR A 103 -3.84 -1.22 -8.26
C THR A 103 -3.28 0.06 -7.66
N PHE A 104 -2.22 -0.10 -6.87
CA PHE A 104 -1.37 1.01 -6.45
C PHE A 104 0.08 0.67 -6.73
N LYS A 105 0.80 1.60 -7.38
CA LYS A 105 2.23 1.49 -7.64
C LYS A 105 2.93 2.75 -7.18
N SER A 106 3.82 2.62 -6.21
CA SER A 106 4.58 3.77 -5.73
C SER A 106 5.55 4.27 -6.80
N THR A 107 5.66 5.59 -6.88
CA THR A 107 6.66 6.31 -7.70
C THR A 107 7.75 6.90 -6.83
N ARG A 108 7.47 7.11 -5.55
CA ARG A 108 8.40 7.72 -4.60
C ARG A 108 8.05 7.34 -3.16
N VAL A 109 9.07 7.06 -2.36
CA VAL A 109 8.96 6.88 -0.91
C VAL A 109 9.96 7.81 -0.24
N GLU A 110 9.49 8.60 0.73
CA GLU A 110 10.29 9.61 1.43
C GLU A 110 10.01 9.58 2.92
N GLY A 111 10.90 10.20 3.68
CA GLY A 111 10.74 10.39 5.12
C GLY A 111 11.73 9.55 5.92
N SER A 112 11.70 9.77 7.21
CA SER A 112 12.51 9.07 8.21
C SER A 112 11.67 8.91 9.48
N GLY A 113 12.09 8.01 10.38
CA GLY A 113 11.31 7.75 11.60
C GLY A 113 10.09 6.86 11.35
N ASP A 114 8.98 7.13 12.04
CA ASP A 114 7.82 6.23 12.08
C ASP A 114 6.81 6.47 10.93
N THR A 115 6.92 7.55 10.21
CA THR A 115 6.01 7.89 9.12
C THR A 115 6.78 8.07 7.81
N LEU A 116 6.33 7.39 6.77
CA LEU A 116 6.82 7.51 5.42
C LEU A 116 5.76 8.19 4.55
N LYS A 117 6.18 9.13 3.72
CA LYS A 117 5.35 9.68 2.66
C LYS A 117 5.50 8.81 1.42
N VAL A 118 4.42 8.16 1.03
CA VAL A 118 4.40 7.26 -0.13
C VAL A 118 3.55 7.92 -1.23
N SER A 119 4.20 8.26 -2.33
CA SER A 119 3.53 8.78 -3.54
C SER A 119 3.49 7.70 -4.60
N GLY A 120 2.40 7.65 -5.36
CA GLY A 120 2.25 6.64 -6.41
C GLY A 120 1.01 6.88 -7.25
N ASP A 121 0.78 5.94 -8.16
CA ASP A 121 -0.35 5.91 -9.06
C ASP A 121 -1.39 4.92 -8.53
N LEU A 122 -2.57 5.43 -8.22
CA LEU A 122 -3.76 4.65 -7.84
C LEU A 122 -4.67 4.49 -9.05
N MET A 123 -4.94 3.25 -9.43
CA MET A 123 -5.90 2.92 -10.49
C MET A 123 -7.15 2.30 -9.90
N ILE A 124 -8.30 2.92 -10.16
CA ILE A 124 -9.63 2.43 -9.81
C ILE A 124 -10.53 2.64 -11.04
N HIS A 125 -11.40 1.68 -11.36
CA HIS A 125 -12.36 1.78 -12.46
C HIS A 125 -11.71 2.20 -13.80
N GLY A 126 -10.50 1.70 -14.08
CA GLY A 126 -9.72 2.00 -15.26
C GLY A 126 -9.10 3.41 -15.32
N VAL A 127 -9.35 4.25 -14.30
CA VAL A 127 -8.79 5.61 -14.20
C VAL A 127 -7.62 5.62 -13.24
N THR A 128 -6.49 6.18 -13.68
CA THR A 128 -5.29 6.33 -12.85
C THR A 128 -5.15 7.76 -12.35
N LYS A 129 -4.95 7.92 -11.04
CA LYS A 129 -4.72 9.22 -10.38
C LYS A 129 -3.47 9.15 -9.50
N PRO A 130 -2.70 10.24 -9.42
CA PRO A 130 -1.63 10.34 -8.44
C PRO A 130 -2.23 10.41 -7.03
N LEU A 131 -1.64 9.65 -6.11
CA LEU A 131 -1.99 9.64 -4.71
C LEU A 131 -0.73 9.78 -3.88
N THR A 132 -0.78 10.57 -2.81
CA THR A 132 0.27 10.65 -1.80
C THR A 132 -0.36 10.42 -0.43
N VAL A 133 0.20 9.49 0.32
CA VAL A 133 -0.28 9.11 1.65
C VAL A 133 0.84 9.14 2.67
N ASP A 134 0.49 9.39 3.91
CA ASP A 134 1.37 9.20 5.05
C ASP A 134 1.15 7.78 5.59
N PHE A 135 2.16 6.94 5.42
CA PHE A 135 2.16 5.56 5.91
C PHE A 135 2.86 5.51 7.26
N LYS A 136 2.11 5.22 8.30
CA LYS A 136 2.64 5.02 9.64
C LYS A 136 3.17 3.61 9.76
N LYS A 137 4.47 3.46 9.95
CA LYS A 137 5.10 2.15 10.16
C LYS A 137 4.58 1.54 11.47
N GLY A 138 4.28 0.26 11.41
CA GLY A 138 4.05 -0.59 12.57
C GLY A 138 5.35 -1.16 13.10
N GLY A 139 5.27 -2.37 13.61
CA GLY A 139 6.43 -3.13 14.06
C GLY A 139 6.99 -4.05 12.98
N GLU A 140 8.18 -4.58 13.27
CA GLU A 140 8.73 -5.77 12.62
C GLU A 140 8.98 -6.83 13.70
N GLY A 141 8.75 -8.09 13.37
CA GLY A 141 8.92 -9.17 14.32
C GLY A 141 8.85 -10.55 13.69
N LYS A 142 9.09 -11.56 14.51
CA LYS A 142 8.93 -12.95 14.10
C LYS A 142 7.47 -13.37 14.26
N GLY A 143 6.91 -13.94 13.21
CA GLY A 143 5.63 -14.62 13.26
C GLY A 143 5.70 -15.94 14.01
N VAL A 144 4.54 -16.57 14.17
CA VAL A 144 4.40 -17.83 14.94
C VAL A 144 5.16 -19.01 14.36
N PHE A 145 5.48 -18.97 13.07
CA PHE A 145 6.28 -20.00 12.39
C PHE A 145 7.74 -19.60 12.20
N GLY A 146 8.18 -18.46 12.82
CA GLY A 146 9.55 -17.97 12.79
C GLY A 146 9.91 -17.08 11.59
N GLU A 147 8.98 -16.84 10.67
CA GLU A 147 9.13 -15.90 9.55
C GLU A 147 9.21 -14.45 10.05
N MET A 148 10.00 -13.62 9.37
CA MET A 148 10.03 -12.18 9.68
C MET A 148 8.84 -11.49 9.01
N ARG A 149 8.16 -10.64 9.76
CA ARG A 149 6.99 -9.87 9.35
C ARG A 149 7.22 -8.39 9.61
N GLY A 150 6.59 -7.56 8.80
CA GLY A 150 6.59 -6.11 8.98
C GLY A 150 5.35 -5.50 8.37
N GLY A 151 4.97 -4.33 8.84
CA GLY A 151 3.76 -3.69 8.34
C GLY A 151 3.55 -2.28 8.85
N GLY A 152 2.34 -1.78 8.65
CA GLY A 152 1.91 -0.45 9.07
C GLY A 152 0.55 -0.10 8.50
N GLU A 153 0.17 1.15 8.65
CA GLU A 153 -1.18 1.59 8.30
C GLU A 153 -1.18 2.99 7.67
N THR A 154 -2.13 3.21 6.76
CA THR A 154 -2.41 4.53 6.21
C THR A 154 -3.91 4.78 6.13
N HIS A 155 -4.30 6.06 6.31
CA HIS A 155 -5.66 6.54 6.18
C HIS A 155 -5.66 7.69 5.17
N PHE A 156 -6.59 7.65 4.22
CA PHE A 156 -6.74 8.70 3.23
C PHE A 156 -8.16 8.76 2.69
N THR A 157 -8.48 9.83 2.00
CA THR A 157 -9.79 10.04 1.37
C THR A 157 -9.59 10.22 -0.13
N ILE A 158 -10.49 9.63 -0.92
CA ILE A 158 -10.58 9.86 -2.36
C ILE A 158 -11.98 10.37 -2.69
N ARG A 159 -12.13 10.97 -3.88
CA ARG A 159 -13.44 11.24 -4.48
C ARG A 159 -13.73 10.15 -5.51
N ARG A 160 -14.85 9.45 -5.36
CA ARG A 160 -15.23 8.40 -6.30
C ARG A 160 -15.50 8.94 -7.71
N SER A 161 -15.97 10.19 -7.79
CA SER A 161 -16.17 10.89 -9.07
C SER A 161 -14.86 11.11 -9.86
N ASP A 162 -13.71 11.27 -9.18
CA ASP A 162 -12.40 11.37 -9.82
C ASP A 162 -12.02 10.11 -10.62
N PHE A 163 -12.67 8.98 -10.30
CA PHE A 163 -12.50 7.69 -10.97
C PHE A 163 -13.69 7.32 -11.86
N GLY A 164 -14.58 8.27 -12.16
CA GLY A 164 -15.71 8.08 -13.05
C GLY A 164 -16.93 7.39 -12.43
N MET A 165 -16.91 7.11 -11.13
CA MET A 165 -18.05 6.49 -10.40
C MET A 165 -19.03 7.56 -9.95
N ASN A 166 -19.97 7.92 -10.83
CA ASN A 166 -20.88 9.05 -10.65
C ASN A 166 -22.33 8.67 -10.33
N PHE A 167 -22.65 7.38 -10.23
CA PHE A 167 -24.01 6.93 -9.95
C PHE A 167 -24.46 7.32 -8.54
N GLU A 168 -25.76 7.62 -8.35
CA GLU A 168 -26.37 8.04 -7.07
C GLU A 168 -25.65 9.23 -6.41
N GLN A 169 -25.23 10.23 -7.21
CA GLN A 169 -24.70 11.49 -6.67
C GLN A 169 -25.80 12.23 -5.91
N GLY A 170 -25.56 12.52 -4.62
CA GLY A 170 -26.51 13.13 -3.70
C GLY A 170 -27.05 12.16 -2.66
N GLU A 171 -27.15 10.87 -2.97
CA GLU A 171 -27.52 9.82 -2.01
C GLU A 171 -26.29 9.16 -1.40
N VAL A 172 -25.29 8.86 -2.22
CA VAL A 172 -23.99 8.35 -1.81
C VAL A 172 -22.97 9.47 -1.94
N ALA A 173 -22.31 9.82 -0.85
CA ALA A 173 -21.28 10.87 -0.83
C ALA A 173 -20.17 10.61 -1.85
N ASP A 174 -19.58 11.69 -2.34
CA ASP A 174 -18.46 11.61 -3.26
C ASP A 174 -17.17 11.20 -2.55
N GLU A 175 -16.97 11.65 -1.32
CA GLU A 175 -15.81 11.33 -0.51
C GLU A 175 -15.93 9.93 0.09
N VAL A 176 -14.88 9.12 -0.14
CA VAL A 176 -14.74 7.76 0.40
C VAL A 176 -13.49 7.73 1.26
N ASN A 177 -13.66 7.44 2.55
CA ASN A 177 -12.55 7.26 3.46
C ASN A 177 -12.00 5.84 3.34
N ILE A 178 -10.69 5.70 3.28
CA ILE A 178 -10.00 4.42 3.08
C ILE A 178 -8.97 4.23 4.19
N ILE A 179 -8.91 3.01 4.71
CA ILE A 179 -7.88 2.54 5.63
C ILE A 179 -7.21 1.34 4.98
N VAL A 180 -5.89 1.38 4.90
CA VAL A 180 -5.09 0.23 4.48
C VAL A 180 -4.15 -0.14 5.62
N SER A 181 -4.46 -1.26 6.29
CA SER A 181 -3.56 -1.89 7.25
C SER A 181 -2.81 -3.01 6.53
N LEU A 182 -1.53 -2.81 6.33
CA LEU A 182 -0.68 -3.65 5.48
C LEU A 182 0.29 -4.46 6.33
N GLU A 183 0.31 -5.77 6.14
CA GLU A 183 1.29 -6.68 6.69
C GLU A 183 1.92 -7.53 5.59
N GLY A 184 3.21 -7.78 5.70
CA GLY A 184 3.96 -8.61 4.77
C GLY A 184 4.91 -9.56 5.46
N VAL A 185 5.17 -10.67 4.79
CA VAL A 185 6.16 -11.68 5.18
C VAL A 185 7.42 -11.47 4.36
N LYS A 186 8.57 -11.36 5.04
CA LYS A 186 9.87 -11.20 4.40
C LYS A 186 10.21 -12.46 3.59
N LYS A 187 10.65 -12.22 2.34
CA LYS A 187 11.14 -13.28 1.44
C LYS A 187 12.55 -13.71 1.80
#